data_7e0ce4bc705bb9c6f0f7e3d7ac293372
#
_entry.id   7e0ce4bc705bb9c6f0f7e3d7ac293372
#
_cell.length_a   1.000
_cell.length_b   1.000
_cell.length_c   1.000
_cell.angle_alpha   90.00
_cell.angle_beta   90.00
_cell.angle_gamma   90.00
#
_symmetry.space_group_name_H-M   'P 1'
#
loop_
_entity.id
_entity.type
_entity.pdbx_description
1 polymer ?
#
loop_
_entity_poly.entity_id
_entity_poly.type
_entity_poly.pdbx_seq_one_letter_code
_entity_poly.pdbx_strand_id
1 'polypeptide(L)'
;LNQQVGNYPGITVEKKQGVCKLNETIKAKIIDLPGTYSLNASSIDENVVIELLLNKNDEDFPDVAVVVTEVENLKRNLLLFTQIKDLEIPTILVINMADRMKLKGIELDIPVLEKELKTKIALISSRKKIGIDYLKDLILNYETLSTEPCLNASSIDPDYFNNLRRAFPNQLLYKLWLVITEDVNFLNLDRNE
;
A
#
# COMPACT_ATOMS: atom_id res chain seq x y z
N LEU A 1 3.37 21.34 -0.96
CA LEU A 1 2.33 20.79 -0.08
C LEU A 1 2.21 21.67 1.14
N ASN A 2 1.03 22.22 1.41
CA ASN A 2 0.70 22.74 2.74
C ASN A 2 0.41 21.52 3.61
N GLN A 3 1.33 21.19 4.49
CA GLN A 3 1.26 20.03 5.37
C GLN A 3 0.56 20.41 6.67
N GLN A 4 -0.42 19.61 7.06
CA GLN A 4 -1.05 19.67 8.38
C GLN A 4 -0.58 18.48 9.20
N VAL A 5 -0.28 18.73 10.48
CA VAL A 5 0.14 17.69 11.43
C VAL A 5 -0.93 17.59 12.51
N GLY A 6 -1.36 16.40 12.81
CA GLY A 6 -2.29 16.05 13.89
C GLY A 6 -1.92 14.70 14.47
N ASN A 7 -2.75 14.15 15.34
CA ASN A 7 -2.58 12.78 15.84
C ASN A 7 -3.75 11.93 15.38
N TYR A 8 -3.51 10.63 15.22
CA TYR A 8 -4.61 9.67 15.05
C TYR A 8 -5.45 9.62 16.33
N PRO A 9 -6.79 9.47 16.24
CA PRO A 9 -7.67 9.47 17.38
C PRO A 9 -7.26 8.43 18.44
N GLY A 10 -7.06 8.87 19.69
CA GLY A 10 -6.79 8.00 20.83
C GLY A 10 -5.35 7.48 20.98
N ILE A 11 -4.44 7.88 20.10
CA ILE A 11 -3.02 7.47 20.15
C ILE A 11 -2.07 8.63 19.88
N THR A 12 -0.80 8.46 20.30
CA THR A 12 0.25 9.51 20.17
C THR A 12 0.96 9.50 18.82
N VAL A 13 0.45 8.76 17.84
CA VAL A 13 1.04 8.66 16.51
C VAL A 13 0.67 9.88 15.67
N GLU A 14 1.67 10.54 15.09
CA GLU A 14 1.46 11.71 14.24
C GLU A 14 0.78 11.34 12.91
N LYS A 15 -0.31 12.04 12.61
CA LYS A 15 -0.97 12.00 11.30
C LYS A 15 -0.51 13.21 10.49
N LYS A 16 0.20 12.98 9.40
CA LYS A 16 0.63 14.01 8.45
C LYS A 16 -0.22 13.93 7.19
N GLN A 17 -0.88 15.01 6.87
CA GLN A 17 -1.71 15.10 5.68
C GLN A 17 -1.48 16.41 4.93
N GLY A 18 -1.79 16.38 3.64
CA GLY A 18 -1.67 17.57 2.81
C GLY A 18 -2.44 17.41 1.51
N VAL A 19 -2.59 18.52 0.78
CA VAL A 19 -3.26 18.53 -0.52
C VAL A 19 -2.22 18.70 -1.62
N CYS A 20 -2.23 17.78 -2.57
CA CYS A 20 -1.42 17.81 -3.79
C CYS A 20 -2.29 18.15 -5.00
N LYS A 21 -1.90 19.14 -5.77
CA LYS A 21 -2.51 19.43 -7.07
C LYS A 21 -1.98 18.41 -8.09
N LEU A 22 -2.86 17.56 -8.61
CA LEU A 22 -2.51 16.58 -9.64
C LEU A 22 -2.50 17.25 -11.03
N ASN A 23 -3.58 17.98 -11.34
CA ASN A 23 -3.68 18.82 -12.56
C ASN A 23 -4.38 20.15 -12.24
N GLU A 24 -4.91 20.86 -13.25
CA GLU A 24 -5.54 22.16 -13.04
C GLU A 24 -6.83 22.10 -12.21
N THR A 25 -7.57 21.00 -12.30
CA THR A 25 -8.90 20.84 -11.70
C THR A 25 -8.92 19.87 -10.52
N ILE A 26 -8.06 18.85 -10.51
CA ILE A 26 -8.10 17.75 -9.54
C ILE A 26 -6.97 17.90 -8.50
N LYS A 27 -7.38 17.72 -7.24
CA LYS A 27 -6.48 17.68 -6.08
C LYS A 27 -6.65 16.36 -5.37
N ALA A 28 -5.55 15.79 -4.89
CA ALA A 28 -5.54 14.62 -4.03
C ALA A 28 -5.24 15.03 -2.58
N LYS A 29 -5.97 14.44 -1.63
CA LYS A 29 -5.59 14.43 -0.22
C LYS A 29 -4.50 13.37 -0.06
N ILE A 30 -3.35 13.77 0.41
CA ILE A 30 -2.22 12.87 0.68
C ILE A 30 -2.15 12.65 2.18
N ILE A 31 -2.11 11.40 2.60
CA ILE A 31 -1.91 11.01 4.00
C ILE A 31 -0.59 10.26 4.06
N ASP A 32 0.35 10.78 4.86
CA ASP A 32 1.64 10.14 5.11
C ASP A 32 1.48 9.19 6.29
N LEU A 33 1.59 7.90 6.01
CA LEU A 33 1.45 6.86 7.03
C LEU A 33 2.80 6.58 7.69
N PRO A 34 2.81 6.15 8.95
CA PRO A 34 4.03 5.69 9.61
C PRO A 34 4.79 4.66 8.78
N GLY A 35 6.11 4.75 8.79
CA GLY A 35 6.96 3.82 8.04
C GLY A 35 6.83 2.41 8.58
N THR A 36 6.46 1.47 7.72
CA THR A 36 6.38 0.05 8.03
C THR A 36 7.06 -0.78 6.95
N TYR A 37 7.49 -1.99 7.30
CA TYR A 37 8.09 -2.95 6.36
C TYR A 37 7.18 -4.14 6.05
N SER A 38 6.13 -4.31 6.84
CA SER A 38 5.12 -5.37 6.64
C SER A 38 3.82 -4.98 7.32
N LEU A 39 2.72 -5.67 7.00
CA LEU A 39 1.45 -5.55 7.71
C LEU A 39 1.36 -6.50 8.92
N ASN A 40 2.48 -7.04 9.39
CA ASN A 40 2.58 -7.79 10.63
C ASN A 40 3.04 -6.82 11.72
N ALA A 41 2.07 -6.23 12.43
CA ALA A 41 2.36 -5.17 13.37
C ALA A 41 3.19 -5.64 14.56
N SER A 42 4.31 -4.99 14.77
CA SER A 42 5.16 -5.15 15.95
C SER A 42 5.17 -3.89 16.83
N SER A 43 4.55 -2.82 16.35
CA SER A 43 4.50 -1.51 17.03
C SER A 43 3.12 -0.87 16.93
N ILE A 44 2.85 0.12 17.81
CA ILE A 44 1.62 0.90 17.77
C ILE A 44 1.49 1.66 16.45
N ASP A 45 2.59 2.17 15.92
CA ASP A 45 2.63 2.92 14.67
C ASP A 45 2.23 2.04 13.47
N GLU A 46 2.69 0.78 13.45
CA GLU A 46 2.32 -0.19 12.42
C GLU A 46 0.85 -0.60 12.52
N ASN A 47 0.30 -0.72 13.74
CA ASN A 47 -1.12 -1.01 13.94
C ASN A 47 -2.02 0.06 13.30
N VAL A 48 -1.67 1.34 13.39
CA VAL A 48 -2.42 2.43 12.75
C VAL A 48 -2.54 2.23 11.25
N VAL A 49 -1.44 1.84 10.60
CA VAL A 49 -1.43 1.58 9.15
C VAL A 49 -2.37 0.43 8.80
N ILE A 50 -2.33 -0.64 9.59
CA ILE A 50 -3.14 -1.84 9.35
C ILE A 50 -4.62 -1.53 9.57
N GLU A 51 -4.97 -0.88 10.69
CA GLU A 51 -6.35 -0.51 11.00
C GLU A 51 -6.96 0.35 9.89
N LEU A 52 -6.23 1.38 9.43
CA LEU A 52 -6.67 2.22 8.33
C LEU A 52 -6.90 1.43 7.03
N LEU A 53 -5.96 0.57 6.65
CA LEU A 53 -6.04 -0.18 5.39
C LEU A 53 -7.07 -1.32 5.43
N LEU A 54 -7.47 -1.79 6.61
CA LEU A 54 -8.50 -2.83 6.77
C LEU A 54 -9.91 -2.27 6.96
N ASN A 55 -10.06 -1.00 7.34
CA ASN A 55 -11.35 -0.38 7.60
C ASN A 55 -11.82 0.45 6.40
N LYS A 56 -12.57 -0.17 5.48
CA LYS A 56 -13.13 0.50 4.30
C LYS A 56 -14.12 1.63 4.62
N ASN A 57 -14.61 1.69 5.86
CA ASN A 57 -15.54 2.75 6.31
C ASN A 57 -14.80 3.94 6.95
N ASP A 58 -13.48 3.88 7.06
CA ASP A 58 -12.70 4.99 7.58
C ASP A 58 -12.70 6.17 6.60
N GLU A 59 -12.83 7.40 7.11
CA GLU A 59 -12.82 8.62 6.28
C GLU A 59 -11.50 8.86 5.53
N ASP A 60 -10.45 8.22 6.00
CA ASP A 60 -9.10 8.28 5.44
C ASP A 60 -8.74 7.02 4.64
N PHE A 61 -9.68 6.09 4.46
CA PHE A 61 -9.43 4.92 3.63
C PHE A 61 -9.00 5.35 2.21
N PRO A 62 -7.88 4.83 1.68
CA PRO A 62 -7.32 5.37 0.44
C PRO A 62 -8.07 4.89 -0.81
N ASP A 63 -8.29 5.79 -1.77
CA ASP A 63 -8.69 5.43 -3.15
C ASP A 63 -7.53 4.72 -3.87
N VAL A 64 -6.29 5.10 -3.53
CA VAL A 64 -5.07 4.50 -4.07
C VAL A 64 -3.95 4.52 -3.05
N ALA A 65 -3.26 3.41 -2.89
CA ALA A 65 -2.06 3.31 -2.06
C ALA A 65 -0.81 3.56 -2.92
N VAL A 66 0.10 4.38 -2.41
CA VAL A 66 1.39 4.66 -3.05
C VAL A 66 2.49 4.12 -2.15
N VAL A 67 3.05 2.97 -2.53
CA VAL A 67 4.15 2.34 -1.79
C VAL A 67 5.47 2.87 -2.31
N VAL A 68 6.20 3.59 -1.45
CA VAL A 68 7.49 4.20 -1.81
C VAL A 68 8.63 3.32 -1.29
N THR A 69 9.50 2.93 -2.20
CA THR A 69 10.73 2.18 -1.91
C THR A 69 11.96 2.87 -2.48
N GLU A 70 13.11 2.48 -2.01
CA GLU A 70 14.39 2.88 -2.59
C GLU A 70 14.91 1.81 -3.54
N VAL A 71 15.58 2.22 -4.58
CA VAL A 71 16.17 1.30 -5.57
C VAL A 71 17.11 0.27 -4.95
N GLU A 72 17.85 0.65 -3.92
CA GLU A 72 18.82 -0.24 -3.23
C GLU A 72 18.14 -1.24 -2.27
N ASN A 73 16.92 -0.93 -1.79
CA ASN A 73 16.16 -1.73 -0.82
C ASN A 73 14.89 -2.36 -1.42
N LEU A 74 14.76 -2.36 -2.74
CA LEU A 74 13.57 -2.79 -3.44
C LEU A 74 13.09 -4.18 -2.97
N LYS A 75 13.97 -5.18 -2.96
CA LYS A 75 13.63 -6.55 -2.57
C LYS A 75 12.97 -6.65 -1.19
N ARG A 76 13.47 -5.89 -0.21
CA ARG A 76 12.93 -5.87 1.15
C ARG A 76 11.54 -5.25 1.19
N ASN A 77 11.35 -4.16 0.47
CA ASN A 77 10.12 -3.38 0.51
C ASN A 77 8.99 -3.97 -0.35
N LEU A 78 9.32 -4.92 -1.24
CA LEU A 78 8.31 -5.64 -2.02
C LEU A 78 7.38 -6.47 -1.14
N LEU A 79 7.81 -6.92 0.05
CA LEU A 79 6.92 -7.63 0.97
C LEU A 79 5.72 -6.76 1.36
N LEU A 80 5.96 -5.54 1.84
CA LEU A 80 4.88 -4.61 2.18
C LEU A 80 3.99 -4.32 0.96
N PHE A 81 4.61 -4.10 -0.21
CA PHE A 81 3.87 -3.84 -1.44
C PHE A 81 2.90 -4.98 -1.76
N THR A 82 3.35 -6.24 -1.73
CA THR A 82 2.48 -7.40 -2.03
C THR A 82 1.36 -7.53 -1.01
N GLN A 83 1.63 -7.30 0.26
CA GLN A 83 0.63 -7.35 1.33
C GLN A 83 -0.47 -6.28 1.15
N ILE A 84 -0.08 -5.03 0.80
CA ILE A 84 -1.06 -3.97 0.50
C ILE A 84 -1.86 -4.32 -0.76
N LYS A 85 -1.22 -4.85 -1.77
CA LYS A 85 -1.86 -5.30 -3.00
C LYS A 85 -2.88 -6.41 -2.75
N ASP A 86 -2.59 -7.33 -1.79
CA ASP A 86 -3.47 -8.42 -1.41
C ASP A 86 -4.72 -7.95 -0.64
N LEU A 87 -4.74 -6.68 -0.17
CA LEU A 87 -5.95 -6.01 0.33
C LEU A 87 -6.89 -5.51 -0.79
N GLU A 88 -6.56 -5.78 -2.06
CA GLU A 88 -7.34 -5.37 -3.23
C GLU A 88 -7.52 -3.85 -3.36
N ILE A 89 -6.59 -3.07 -2.79
CA ILE A 89 -6.53 -1.62 -2.94
C ILE A 89 -5.75 -1.30 -4.22
N PRO A 90 -6.23 -0.36 -5.09
CA PRO A 90 -5.43 0.15 -6.20
C PRO A 90 -4.07 0.62 -5.67
N THR A 91 -2.98 0.05 -6.16
CA THR A 91 -1.66 0.29 -5.57
C THR A 91 -0.65 0.66 -6.66
N ILE A 92 0.16 1.68 -6.41
CA ILE A 92 1.28 2.11 -7.27
C ILE A 92 2.57 1.83 -6.52
N LEU A 93 3.53 1.18 -7.19
CA LEU A 93 4.89 1.04 -6.68
C LEU A 93 5.74 2.21 -7.15
N VAL A 94 6.29 2.95 -6.21
CA VAL A 94 7.23 4.04 -6.49
C VAL A 94 8.64 3.60 -6.10
N ILE A 95 9.55 3.60 -7.07
CA ILE A 95 10.96 3.31 -6.85
C ILE A 95 11.73 4.63 -6.89
N ASN A 96 12.11 5.12 -5.72
CA ASN A 96 12.84 6.38 -5.57
C ASN A 96 14.36 6.18 -5.69
N MET A 97 15.09 7.28 -5.75
CA MET A 97 16.54 7.34 -5.93
C MET A 97 17.03 6.76 -7.27
N ALA A 98 16.22 6.87 -8.32
CA ALA A 98 16.58 6.42 -9.67
C ALA A 98 17.89 7.04 -10.20
N ASP A 99 18.24 8.25 -9.73
CA ASP A 99 19.50 8.91 -10.06
C ASP A 99 20.75 8.18 -9.52
N ARG A 100 20.58 7.25 -8.58
CA ARG A 100 21.66 6.43 -8.01
C ARG A 100 21.89 5.12 -8.77
N MET A 101 20.93 4.68 -9.59
CA MET A 101 20.99 3.39 -10.29
C MET A 101 22.29 3.24 -11.10
N LYS A 102 22.62 4.23 -11.91
CA LYS A 102 23.84 4.21 -12.73
C LYS A 102 25.13 4.13 -11.88
N LEU A 103 25.15 4.86 -10.75
CA LEU A 103 26.30 4.85 -9.83
C LEU A 103 26.48 3.52 -9.12
N LYS A 104 25.38 2.80 -8.90
CA LYS A 104 25.35 1.53 -8.17
C LYS A 104 25.36 0.31 -9.09
N GLY A 105 25.37 0.50 -10.40
CA GLY A 105 25.28 -0.60 -11.37
C GLY A 105 23.98 -1.39 -11.26
N ILE A 106 22.87 -0.73 -10.86
CA ILE A 106 21.56 -1.35 -10.73
C ILE A 106 20.79 -1.14 -12.03
N GLU A 107 20.30 -2.23 -12.59
CA GLU A 107 19.39 -2.25 -13.73
C GLU A 107 18.08 -2.89 -13.32
N LEU A 108 16.95 -2.31 -13.70
CA LEU A 108 15.61 -2.81 -13.43
C LEU A 108 14.85 -2.97 -14.74
N ASP A 109 14.32 -4.16 -14.95
CA ASP A 109 13.37 -4.43 -16.02
C ASP A 109 11.96 -4.04 -15.54
N ILE A 110 11.60 -2.77 -15.73
CA ILE A 110 10.32 -2.21 -15.28
C ILE A 110 9.13 -2.95 -15.92
N PRO A 111 9.08 -3.23 -17.23
CA PRO A 111 8.02 -4.00 -17.85
C PRO A 111 7.79 -5.38 -17.21
N VAL A 112 8.86 -6.11 -16.90
CA VAL A 112 8.76 -7.41 -16.22
C VAL A 112 8.23 -7.23 -14.81
N LEU A 113 8.75 -6.26 -14.04
CA LEU A 113 8.27 -5.97 -12.70
C LEU A 113 6.79 -5.57 -12.68
N GLU A 114 6.33 -4.72 -13.60
CA GLU A 114 4.93 -4.33 -13.72
C GLU A 114 4.02 -5.53 -13.97
N LYS A 115 4.45 -6.44 -14.85
CA LYS A 115 3.72 -7.66 -15.17
C LYS A 115 3.61 -8.60 -13.97
N GLU A 116 4.74 -8.89 -13.32
CA GLU A 116 4.79 -9.82 -12.19
C GLU A 116 4.06 -9.27 -10.95
N LEU A 117 4.18 -7.97 -10.69
CA LEU A 117 3.53 -7.29 -9.56
C LEU A 117 2.10 -6.82 -9.89
N LYS A 118 1.65 -7.00 -11.13
CA LYS A 118 0.31 -6.59 -11.61
C LYS A 118 -0.03 -5.15 -11.26
N THR A 119 0.95 -4.25 -11.42
CA THR A 119 0.81 -2.83 -11.07
C THR A 119 1.58 -1.94 -12.03
N LYS A 120 1.40 -0.63 -11.86
CA LYS A 120 2.24 0.39 -12.52
C LYS A 120 3.36 0.83 -11.60
N ILE A 121 4.52 1.09 -12.19
CA ILE A 121 5.73 1.48 -11.47
C ILE A 121 6.17 2.88 -11.88
N ALA A 122 6.28 3.78 -10.91
CA ALA A 122 6.90 5.08 -11.11
C ALA A 122 8.35 5.05 -10.63
N LEU A 123 9.29 5.10 -11.56
CA LEU A 123 10.71 5.28 -11.26
C LEU A 123 11.01 6.76 -11.12
N ILE A 124 11.36 7.20 -9.90
CA ILE A 124 11.53 8.63 -9.59
C ILE A 124 12.87 8.97 -8.95
N SER A 125 13.21 10.24 -9.04
CA SER A 125 14.18 10.87 -8.14
C SER A 125 13.52 12.10 -7.51
N SER A 126 13.07 11.99 -6.28
CA SER A 126 12.45 13.10 -5.55
C SER A 126 13.40 14.29 -5.41
N ARG A 127 14.70 14.05 -5.20
CA ARG A 127 15.73 15.07 -5.12
C ARG A 127 15.89 15.85 -6.41
N LYS A 128 15.84 15.17 -7.56
CA LYS A 128 15.99 15.79 -8.91
C LYS A 128 14.66 16.15 -9.56
N LYS A 129 13.54 15.85 -8.89
CA LYS A 129 12.16 16.02 -9.40
C LYS A 129 11.90 15.29 -10.73
N ILE A 130 12.58 14.16 -10.95
CA ILE A 130 12.40 13.33 -12.15
C ILE A 130 11.28 12.32 -11.86
N GLY A 131 10.40 12.06 -12.85
CA GLY A 131 9.34 11.06 -12.79
C GLY A 131 8.11 11.45 -11.94
N ILE A 132 8.09 12.65 -11.33
CA ILE A 132 6.99 13.10 -10.47
C ILE A 132 5.70 13.33 -11.26
N ASP A 133 5.79 13.88 -12.46
CA ASP A 133 4.61 14.13 -13.29
C ASP A 133 3.96 12.82 -13.73
N TYR A 134 4.78 11.81 -14.10
CA TYR A 134 4.27 10.47 -14.39
C TYR A 134 3.58 9.83 -13.18
N LEU A 135 4.15 9.99 -11.97
CA LEU A 135 3.48 9.53 -10.74
C LEU A 135 2.12 10.21 -10.53
N LYS A 136 2.02 11.52 -10.78
CA LYS A 136 0.75 12.23 -10.70
C LYS A 136 -0.27 11.72 -11.71
N ASP A 137 0.18 11.41 -12.93
CA ASP A 137 -0.68 10.84 -13.97
C ASP A 137 -1.19 9.45 -13.58
N LEU A 138 -0.35 8.61 -12.95
CA LEU A 138 -0.78 7.32 -12.42
C LEU A 138 -1.82 7.48 -11.29
N ILE A 139 -1.61 8.43 -10.37
CA ILE A 139 -2.57 8.72 -9.30
C ILE A 139 -3.89 9.25 -9.90
N LEU A 140 -3.83 10.11 -10.90
CA LEU A 140 -5.01 10.65 -11.56
C LEU A 140 -5.87 9.56 -12.22
N ASN A 141 -5.22 8.51 -12.73
CA ASN A 141 -5.86 7.40 -13.41
C ASN A 141 -5.93 6.12 -12.55
N TYR A 142 -5.98 6.25 -11.23
CA TYR A 142 -5.91 5.12 -10.29
C TYR A 142 -6.99 4.05 -10.54
N GLU A 143 -8.16 4.43 -11.03
CA GLU A 143 -9.26 3.51 -11.36
C GLU A 143 -8.88 2.47 -12.45
N THR A 144 -7.85 2.76 -13.24
CA THR A 144 -7.34 1.82 -14.26
C THR A 144 -6.33 0.82 -13.72
N LEU A 145 -5.91 0.98 -12.45
CA LEU A 145 -4.94 0.08 -11.83
C LEU A 145 -5.61 -1.25 -11.47
N SER A 146 -4.86 -2.33 -11.69
CA SER A 146 -5.34 -3.66 -11.28
C SER A 146 -5.38 -3.77 -9.75
N THR A 147 -6.50 -4.26 -9.23
CA THR A 147 -6.65 -4.65 -7.81
C THR A 147 -6.37 -6.12 -7.57
N GLU A 148 -5.99 -6.86 -8.62
CA GLU A 148 -5.68 -8.28 -8.54
C GLU A 148 -4.49 -8.52 -7.59
N PRO A 149 -4.61 -9.43 -6.61
CA PRO A 149 -3.53 -9.72 -5.67
C PRO A 149 -2.30 -10.29 -6.38
N CYS A 150 -1.11 -10.02 -5.82
CA CYS A 150 0.14 -10.56 -6.33
C CYS A 150 0.21 -12.07 -6.13
N LEU A 151 -0.19 -12.54 -4.96
CA LEU A 151 -0.22 -13.94 -4.60
C LEU A 151 -1.64 -14.47 -4.64
N ASN A 152 -1.85 -15.53 -5.41
CA ASN A 152 -3.12 -16.24 -5.36
C ASN A 152 -3.06 -17.31 -4.26
N ALA A 153 -3.42 -16.93 -3.04
CA ALA A 153 -3.47 -17.86 -1.90
C ALA A 153 -4.32 -19.11 -2.21
N SER A 154 -5.40 -18.95 -2.98
CA SER A 154 -6.24 -20.07 -3.41
C SER A 154 -5.51 -21.10 -4.28
N SER A 155 -4.34 -20.78 -4.86
CA SER A 155 -3.54 -21.75 -5.60
C SER A 155 -2.64 -22.60 -4.71
N ILE A 156 -2.41 -22.17 -3.46
CA ILE A 156 -1.57 -22.90 -2.49
C ILE A 156 -2.39 -24.00 -1.81
N ASP A 157 -3.57 -23.68 -1.33
CA ASP A 157 -4.53 -24.62 -0.74
C ASP A 157 -5.96 -24.24 -1.16
N PRO A 158 -6.43 -24.73 -2.32
CA PRO A 158 -7.73 -24.36 -2.85
C PRO A 158 -8.90 -24.72 -1.92
N ASP A 159 -8.83 -25.87 -1.26
CA ASP A 159 -9.92 -26.34 -0.41
C ASP A 159 -10.06 -25.51 0.86
N TYR A 160 -8.95 -25.20 1.52
CA TYR A 160 -8.93 -24.35 2.70
C TYR A 160 -9.45 -22.94 2.39
N PHE A 161 -8.91 -22.28 1.37
CA PHE A 161 -9.30 -20.92 1.05
C PHE A 161 -10.72 -20.81 0.45
N ASN A 162 -11.21 -21.82 -0.25
CA ASN A 162 -12.60 -21.86 -0.70
C ASN A 162 -13.57 -22.04 0.48
N ASN A 163 -13.20 -22.81 1.49
CA ASN A 163 -14.01 -22.97 2.69
C ASN A 163 -14.06 -21.65 3.49
N LEU A 164 -12.93 -20.94 3.61
CA LEU A 164 -12.89 -19.60 4.22
C LEU A 164 -13.81 -18.61 3.48
N ARG A 165 -13.74 -18.55 2.15
CA ARG A 165 -14.62 -17.68 1.35
C ARG A 165 -16.09 -18.01 1.52
N ARG A 166 -16.45 -19.30 1.65
CA ARG A 166 -17.84 -19.71 1.89
C ARG A 166 -18.32 -19.33 3.29
N ALA A 167 -17.46 -19.46 4.30
CA ALA A 167 -17.78 -19.09 5.66
C ALA A 167 -17.88 -17.58 5.87
N PHE A 168 -17.07 -16.81 5.14
CA PHE A 168 -16.97 -15.35 5.26
C PHE A 168 -17.03 -14.65 3.88
N PRO A 169 -18.20 -14.68 3.20
CA PRO A 169 -18.31 -14.27 1.79
C PRO A 169 -18.03 -12.78 1.54
N ASN A 170 -18.17 -11.94 2.56
CA ASN A 170 -18.02 -10.48 2.48
C ASN A 170 -16.65 -9.98 2.98
N GLN A 171 -15.76 -10.89 3.39
CA GLN A 171 -14.46 -10.52 3.92
C GLN A 171 -13.34 -10.77 2.91
N LEU A 172 -12.35 -9.88 2.90
CA LEU A 172 -11.14 -10.06 2.10
C LEU A 172 -10.35 -11.27 2.61
N LEU A 173 -9.92 -12.12 1.70
CA LEU A 173 -9.19 -13.35 2.05
C LEU A 173 -7.91 -13.04 2.83
N TYR A 174 -7.19 -12.00 2.45
CA TYR A 174 -5.99 -11.57 3.15
C TYR A 174 -6.30 -11.03 4.57
N LYS A 175 -7.41 -10.30 4.76
CA LYS A 175 -7.89 -9.89 6.09
C LYS A 175 -8.14 -11.11 6.99
N LEU A 176 -8.82 -12.13 6.46
CA LEU A 176 -9.04 -13.38 7.18
C LEU A 176 -7.73 -14.10 7.54
N TRP A 177 -6.80 -14.12 6.61
CA TRP A 177 -5.46 -14.68 6.85
C TRP A 177 -4.73 -13.95 7.98
N LEU A 178 -4.71 -12.62 7.98
CA LEU A 178 -4.12 -11.83 9.06
C LEU A 178 -4.75 -12.15 10.41
N VAL A 179 -6.09 -12.22 10.49
CA VAL A 179 -6.80 -12.56 11.72
C VAL A 179 -6.46 -13.97 12.23
N ILE A 180 -6.27 -14.93 11.34
CA ILE A 180 -5.96 -16.31 11.71
C ILE A 180 -4.50 -16.47 12.16
N THR A 181 -3.59 -15.73 11.54
CA THR A 181 -2.14 -15.88 11.78
C THR A 181 -1.60 -14.95 12.88
N GLU A 182 -2.27 -13.84 13.14
CA GLU A 182 -1.87 -12.80 14.11
C GLU A 182 -2.85 -12.74 15.28
N ASP A 183 -2.51 -13.40 16.31
CA ASP A 183 -3.35 -13.92 17.37
C ASP A 183 -3.93 -12.90 18.38
N VAL A 184 -3.47 -11.67 18.50
CA VAL A 184 -3.85 -10.87 19.67
C VAL A 184 -4.31 -9.45 19.37
N ASN A 185 -3.75 -8.81 18.38
CA ASN A 185 -4.03 -7.39 18.13
C ASN A 185 -5.27 -7.12 17.27
N PHE A 186 -5.71 -8.11 16.49
CA PHE A 186 -6.90 -8.02 15.64
C PHE A 186 -8.21 -8.39 16.34
N LEU A 187 -8.17 -8.91 17.57
CA LEU A 187 -9.37 -9.24 18.35
C LEU A 187 -10.21 -8.01 18.74
N ASN A 188 -9.66 -6.81 18.59
CA ASN A 188 -10.38 -5.56 18.83
C ASN A 188 -11.02 -4.97 17.55
N LEU A 189 -10.75 -5.53 16.38
CA LEU A 189 -11.39 -5.16 15.13
C LEU A 189 -12.74 -5.90 15.04
N ASP A 190 -13.79 -5.19 15.45
CA ASP A 190 -15.20 -5.56 15.31
C ASP A 190 -15.65 -6.93 15.86
N ARG A 191 -16.02 -6.92 17.15
CA ARG A 191 -16.91 -7.94 17.72
C ARG A 191 -18.40 -7.75 17.33
N ASN A 192 -18.71 -6.81 16.45
CA ASN A 192 -20.09 -6.44 16.10
C ASN A 192 -20.46 -6.66 14.63
N GLU A 193 -19.65 -7.38 13.83
CA GLU A 193 -20.04 -7.87 12.50
C GLU A 193 -20.02 -9.38 12.42
#